data_9c24de34c039be5c1c3b7af329ecbda5
#
_entry.id   9c24de34c039be5c1c3b7af329ecbda5
#
_cell.length_a   1.000
_cell.length_b   1.000
_cell.length_c   1.000
_cell.angle_alpha   90.00
_cell.angle_beta   90.00
_cell.angle_gamma   90.00
#
_symmetry.space_group_name_H-M   'P 1'
#
loop_
_entity.id
_entity.type
_entity.pdbx_description
1 polymer ?
#
loop_
_entity_poly.entity_id
_entity_poly.type
_entity_poly.pdbx_seq_one_letter_code
_entity_poly.pdbx_strand_id
1 'polypeptide(L)'
;MYKRQNVLYPNAEVISYTKDNPVDINGLEVKPIDYSVYTLDEFSEISSEYDRYLEREDKDKKRVVVFTLSVRNTTDDIISYSPSFVMVIEELCASNGSFPIINNDNPSQQSINVLPGEERQLVLKSMLSTSMLKYENFDKIESSTMTLVYSFYPYRRKLVFDKR
;
A
#
# COMPACT_ATOMS: atom_id res chain seq x y z
N MET A 1 -6.09 -9.89 -12.21
CA MET A 1 -5.02 -10.42 -11.33
C MET A 1 -5.60 -11.13 -10.11
N TYR A 2 -6.53 -10.53 -9.38
CA TYR A 2 -7.18 -11.15 -8.21
C TYR A 2 -7.86 -12.51 -8.50
N LYS A 3 -8.64 -12.60 -9.59
CA LYS A 3 -9.26 -13.87 -10.02
C LYS A 3 -8.24 -14.94 -10.38
N ARG A 4 -7.08 -14.58 -10.94
CA ARG A 4 -6.02 -15.55 -11.26
C ARG A 4 -5.33 -16.09 -10.00
N GLN A 5 -5.18 -15.28 -8.95
CA GLN A 5 -4.59 -15.73 -7.68
C GLN A 5 -5.50 -16.72 -6.95
N ASN A 6 -6.83 -16.49 -6.99
CA ASN A 6 -7.79 -17.44 -6.44
C ASN A 6 -7.81 -18.77 -7.24
N VAL A 7 -7.47 -18.74 -8.54
CA VAL A 7 -7.34 -19.95 -9.37
C VAL A 7 -6.04 -20.70 -9.04
N LEU A 8 -4.94 -19.99 -8.76
CA LEU A 8 -3.64 -20.59 -8.40
C LEU A 8 -3.61 -21.15 -6.98
N TYR A 9 -4.33 -20.50 -6.04
CA TYR A 9 -4.35 -20.85 -4.61
C TYR A 9 -5.78 -20.84 -4.05
N PRO A 10 -6.70 -21.69 -4.57
CA PRO A 10 -8.12 -21.63 -4.23
C PRO A 10 -8.41 -21.92 -2.75
N ASN A 11 -7.48 -22.58 -2.05
CA ASN A 11 -7.60 -23.00 -0.64
C ASN A 11 -6.63 -22.24 0.28
N ALA A 12 -6.01 -21.15 -0.17
CA ALA A 12 -5.12 -20.38 0.69
C ALA A 12 -5.93 -19.75 1.84
N GLU A 13 -5.59 -20.08 3.06
CA GLU A 13 -6.16 -19.44 4.24
C GLU A 13 -5.80 -17.95 4.24
N VAL A 14 -6.79 -17.10 4.53
CA VAL A 14 -6.62 -15.65 4.58
C VAL A 14 -6.44 -15.20 6.02
N ILE A 15 -5.31 -14.57 6.31
CA ILE A 15 -5.03 -13.97 7.63
C ILE A 15 -5.05 -12.45 7.47
N SER A 16 -5.93 -11.80 8.20
CA SER A 16 -6.10 -10.34 8.17
C SER A 16 -5.57 -9.70 9.45
N TYR A 17 -4.86 -8.60 9.29
CA TYR A 17 -4.31 -7.79 10.36
C TYR A 17 -4.88 -6.38 10.28
N THR A 18 -5.15 -5.77 11.43
CA THR A 18 -5.73 -4.43 11.56
C THR A 18 -4.87 -3.59 12.50
N LYS A 19 -5.23 -2.31 12.69
CA LYS A 19 -4.54 -1.46 13.67
C LYS A 19 -4.59 -2.01 15.10
N ASP A 20 -5.65 -2.75 15.45
CA ASP A 20 -5.83 -3.33 16.78
C ASP A 20 -5.24 -4.74 16.91
N ASN A 21 -4.93 -5.36 15.76
CA ASN A 21 -4.27 -6.66 15.66
C ASN A 21 -3.12 -6.57 14.65
N PRO A 22 -1.98 -5.96 15.01
CA PRO A 22 -0.83 -5.78 14.13
C PRO A 22 -0.15 -7.10 13.78
N VAL A 23 0.63 -7.07 12.70
CA VAL A 23 1.46 -8.20 12.28
C VAL A 23 2.90 -8.00 12.72
N ASP A 24 3.57 -9.08 13.10
CA ASP A 24 5.02 -9.14 13.19
C ASP A 24 5.60 -9.60 11.85
N ILE A 25 6.48 -8.78 11.29
CA ILE A 25 7.27 -9.09 10.09
C ILE A 25 8.74 -9.05 10.46
N ASN A 26 9.30 -10.20 10.82
CA ASN A 26 10.73 -10.36 11.17
C ASN A 26 11.20 -9.40 12.27
N GLY A 27 10.42 -9.25 13.34
CA GLY A 27 10.72 -8.39 14.48
C GLY A 27 10.26 -6.94 14.32
N LEU A 28 9.57 -6.62 13.22
CA LEU A 28 8.87 -5.37 13.05
C LEU A 28 7.36 -5.57 13.26
N GLU A 29 6.82 -4.92 14.29
CA GLU A 29 5.37 -4.78 14.44
C GLU A 29 4.87 -3.77 13.43
N VAL A 30 4.00 -4.19 12.51
CA VAL A 30 3.45 -3.35 11.44
C VAL A 30 1.96 -3.19 11.61
N LYS A 31 1.50 -1.93 11.67
CA LYS A 31 0.09 -1.54 11.83
C LYS A 31 -0.39 -0.74 10.63
N PRO A 32 -1.52 -1.11 10.01
CA PRO A 32 -2.21 -0.21 9.07
C PRO A 32 -2.84 0.94 9.87
N ILE A 33 -2.51 2.19 9.52
CA ILE A 33 -3.03 3.39 10.20
C ILE A 33 -4.18 4.01 9.41
N ASP A 34 -3.90 4.44 8.19
CA ASP A 34 -4.86 5.17 7.35
C ASP A 34 -4.47 5.08 5.88
N TYR A 35 -5.42 5.45 4.99
CA TYR A 35 -5.14 5.66 3.58
C TYR A 35 -5.89 6.89 3.07
N SER A 36 -5.41 7.46 1.98
CA SER A 36 -6.04 8.58 1.28
C SER A 36 -5.99 8.35 -0.23
N VAL A 37 -6.99 8.86 -0.93
CA VAL A 37 -7.08 8.77 -2.39
C VAL A 37 -6.95 10.18 -2.95
N TYR A 38 -6.04 10.37 -3.89
CA TYR A 38 -5.71 11.65 -4.50
C TYR A 38 -5.87 11.60 -6.01
N THR A 39 -6.28 12.70 -6.61
CA THR A 39 -6.00 12.99 -8.01
C THR A 39 -4.50 13.21 -8.21
N LEU A 40 -4.02 13.23 -9.45
CA LEU A 40 -2.60 13.54 -9.70
C LEU A 40 -2.25 14.99 -9.31
N ASP A 41 -3.17 15.94 -9.53
CA ASP A 41 -2.96 17.34 -9.17
C ASP A 41 -2.80 17.49 -7.64
N GLU A 42 -3.68 16.88 -6.85
CA GLU A 42 -3.58 16.87 -5.38
C GLU A 42 -2.31 16.16 -4.90
N PHE A 43 -1.93 15.04 -5.52
CA PHE A 43 -0.74 14.29 -5.12
C PHE A 43 0.55 15.08 -5.42
N SER A 44 0.58 15.91 -6.46
CA SER A 44 1.74 16.75 -6.79
C SER A 44 2.11 17.75 -5.69
N GLU A 45 1.14 18.12 -4.83
CA GLU A 45 1.40 18.94 -3.66
C GLU A 45 2.17 18.19 -2.55
N ILE A 46 2.12 16.85 -2.58
CA ILE A 46 2.78 15.97 -1.61
C ILE A 46 4.13 15.49 -2.14
N SER A 47 4.21 15.14 -3.42
CA SER A 47 5.39 14.54 -4.04
C SER A 47 5.42 14.82 -5.54
N SER A 48 6.58 15.20 -6.05
CA SER A 48 6.82 15.42 -7.50
C SER A 48 6.98 14.11 -8.30
N GLU A 49 6.86 12.97 -7.67
CA GLU A 49 7.20 11.68 -8.27
C GLU A 49 6.36 11.32 -9.50
N TYR A 50 5.12 11.83 -9.55
CA TYR A 50 4.22 11.61 -10.69
C TYR A 50 3.98 12.86 -11.55
N ASP A 51 4.73 13.95 -11.34
CA ASP A 51 4.55 15.21 -12.08
C ASP A 51 4.62 15.03 -13.60
N ARG A 52 5.42 14.08 -14.09
CA ARG A 52 5.50 13.72 -15.50
C ARG A 52 4.17 13.27 -16.13
N TYR A 53 3.18 12.96 -15.31
CA TYR A 53 1.85 12.58 -15.79
C TYR A 53 0.85 13.75 -15.80
N LEU A 54 1.19 14.89 -15.19
CA LEU A 54 0.28 16.05 -15.08
C LEU A 54 -0.07 16.68 -16.45
N GLU A 55 0.85 16.64 -17.39
CA GLU A 55 0.65 17.17 -18.75
C GLU A 55 -0.02 16.17 -19.70
N ARG A 56 -0.34 14.95 -19.25
CA ARG A 56 -0.95 13.95 -20.10
C ARG A 56 -2.46 14.12 -20.17
N GLU A 57 -3.04 13.86 -21.36
CA GLU A 57 -4.49 13.91 -21.58
C GLU A 57 -5.30 12.96 -20.69
N ASP A 58 -4.66 11.90 -20.19
CA ASP A 58 -5.30 10.89 -19.35
C ASP A 58 -5.06 11.10 -17.83
N LYS A 59 -4.57 12.27 -17.41
CA LYS A 59 -4.26 12.52 -15.98
C LYS A 59 -5.49 12.33 -15.07
N ASP A 60 -6.67 12.75 -15.52
CA ASP A 60 -7.91 12.64 -14.75
C ASP A 60 -8.39 11.17 -14.57
N LYS A 61 -7.85 10.28 -15.40
CA LYS A 61 -8.10 8.83 -15.37
C LYS A 61 -7.10 8.08 -14.48
N LYS A 62 -6.46 8.77 -13.55
CA LYS A 62 -5.51 8.21 -12.59
C LYS A 62 -5.88 8.63 -11.18
N ARG A 63 -5.59 7.77 -10.23
CA ARG A 63 -5.65 8.07 -8.79
C ARG A 63 -4.41 7.54 -8.11
N VAL A 64 -3.98 8.24 -7.08
CA VAL A 64 -2.89 7.79 -6.21
C VAL A 64 -3.49 7.46 -4.86
N VAL A 65 -3.29 6.23 -4.41
CA VAL A 65 -3.66 5.81 -3.06
C VAL A 65 -2.41 5.86 -2.21
N VAL A 66 -2.48 6.61 -1.13
CA VAL A 66 -1.39 6.77 -0.16
C VAL A 66 -1.78 6.05 1.12
N PHE A 67 -0.89 5.19 1.59
CA PHE A 67 -1.07 4.41 2.81
C PHE A 67 -0.09 4.87 3.88
N THR A 68 -0.57 4.99 5.10
CA THR A 68 0.27 5.20 6.28
C THR A 68 0.29 3.94 7.12
N LEU A 69 1.48 3.43 7.40
CA LEU A 69 1.74 2.35 8.33
C LEU A 69 2.53 2.87 9.53
N SER A 70 2.32 2.31 10.73
CA SER A 70 3.27 2.39 11.82
C SER A 70 4.14 1.15 11.80
N VAL A 71 5.45 1.33 11.92
CA VAL A 71 6.44 0.25 12.02
C VAL A 71 7.24 0.45 13.30
N ARG A 72 7.22 -0.57 14.18
CA ARG A 72 7.96 -0.58 15.45
C ARG A 72 8.93 -1.75 15.49
N ASN A 73 10.19 -1.45 15.75
CA ASN A 73 11.18 -2.51 15.98
C ASN A 73 11.06 -3.05 17.41
N THR A 74 10.74 -4.33 17.53
CA THR A 74 10.58 -5.03 18.83
C THR A 74 11.83 -5.82 19.24
N THR A 75 12.93 -5.71 18.48
CA THR A 75 14.19 -6.41 18.74
C THR A 75 15.26 -5.45 19.28
N ASP A 76 16.38 -6.02 19.70
CA ASP A 76 17.55 -5.27 20.17
C ASP A 76 18.53 -4.88 19.04
N ASP A 77 18.25 -5.31 17.81
CA ASP A 77 19.09 -5.03 16.64
C ASP A 77 18.46 -3.99 15.73
N ILE A 78 19.29 -3.30 14.93
CA ILE A 78 18.81 -2.43 13.86
C ILE A 78 18.22 -3.28 12.75
N ILE A 79 16.97 -3.01 12.34
CA ILE A 79 16.33 -3.71 11.24
C ILE A 79 16.30 -2.80 10.01
N SER A 80 16.90 -3.27 8.92
CA SER A 80 16.73 -2.67 7.59
C SER A 80 15.50 -3.28 6.94
N TYR A 81 14.49 -2.45 6.67
CA TYR A 81 13.20 -2.88 6.15
C TYR A 81 12.92 -2.30 4.76
N SER A 82 12.71 -3.21 3.80
CA SER A 82 12.25 -2.89 2.44
C SER A 82 10.82 -3.39 2.30
N PRO A 83 9.81 -2.51 2.41
CA PRO A 83 8.41 -2.92 2.30
C PRO A 83 8.09 -3.40 0.89
N SER A 84 7.36 -4.50 0.81
CA SER A 84 6.88 -5.07 -0.45
C SER A 84 5.43 -5.51 -0.27
N PHE A 85 4.51 -4.70 -0.77
CA PHE A 85 3.09 -4.93 -0.67
C PHE A 85 2.42 -4.82 -2.04
N VAL A 86 1.31 -5.52 -2.19
CA VAL A 86 0.37 -5.33 -3.29
C VAL A 86 -0.91 -4.72 -2.72
N MET A 87 -1.26 -3.52 -3.18
CA MET A 87 -2.56 -2.92 -2.90
C MET A 87 -3.66 -3.74 -3.57
N VAL A 88 -4.73 -4.03 -2.84
CA VAL A 88 -5.93 -4.68 -3.37
C VAL A 88 -7.15 -3.91 -2.90
N ILE A 89 -8.01 -3.55 -3.85
CA ILE A 89 -9.34 -3.01 -3.58
C ILE A 89 -10.32 -4.18 -3.76
N GLU A 90 -10.78 -4.73 -2.64
CA GLU A 90 -11.44 -6.06 -2.62
C GLU A 90 -12.68 -6.13 -3.50
N GLU A 91 -13.63 -5.21 -3.30
CA GLU A 91 -14.91 -5.24 -4.02
C GLU A 91 -14.79 -4.88 -5.50
N LEU A 92 -13.77 -4.11 -5.86
CA LEU A 92 -13.52 -3.67 -7.24
C LEU A 92 -12.58 -4.61 -7.99
N CYS A 93 -12.00 -5.61 -7.32
CA CYS A 93 -11.03 -6.55 -7.88
C CYS A 93 -9.84 -5.84 -8.58
N ALA A 94 -9.46 -4.66 -8.09
CA ALA A 94 -8.33 -3.88 -8.61
C ALA A 94 -7.10 -4.08 -7.73
N SER A 95 -5.93 -4.15 -8.33
CA SER A 95 -4.67 -4.30 -7.60
C SER A 95 -3.50 -3.64 -8.31
N ASN A 96 -2.54 -3.16 -7.54
CA ASN A 96 -1.24 -2.68 -8.02
C ASN A 96 -0.18 -2.79 -6.93
N GLY A 97 1.11 -2.79 -7.30
CA GLY A 97 2.22 -2.68 -6.36
C GLY A 97 2.16 -1.36 -5.58
N SER A 98 2.58 -1.38 -4.33
CA SER A 98 2.76 -0.19 -3.51
C SER A 98 4.25 0.04 -3.23
N PHE A 99 4.66 1.30 -3.24
CA PHE A 99 6.05 1.71 -3.09
C PHE A 99 6.18 2.80 -2.05
N PRO A 100 7.33 2.88 -1.31
CA PRO A 100 7.58 3.98 -0.39
C PRO A 100 7.50 5.33 -1.10
N ILE A 101 6.94 6.34 -0.41
CA ILE A 101 7.16 7.73 -0.81
C ILE A 101 8.57 8.09 -0.36
N ILE A 102 9.41 8.39 -1.32
CA ILE A 102 10.83 8.64 -1.10
C ILE A 102 10.99 10.11 -0.69
N ASN A 103 11.78 10.35 0.35
CA ASN A 103 12.27 11.68 0.64
C ASN A 103 13.07 12.20 -0.56
N ASN A 104 12.85 13.44 -0.95
CA ASN A 104 13.48 14.09 -2.11
C ASN A 104 15.03 14.03 -2.11
N ASP A 105 15.64 13.72 -0.97
CA ASP A 105 17.09 13.67 -0.80
C ASP A 105 17.75 12.38 -1.32
N ASN A 106 16.98 11.29 -1.49
CA ASN A 106 17.51 10.04 -2.04
C ASN A 106 16.45 9.20 -2.75
N PRO A 107 16.18 9.44 -4.03
CA PRO A 107 15.14 8.76 -4.80
C PRO A 107 15.38 7.25 -5.03
N SER A 108 16.57 6.73 -4.71
CA SER A 108 16.86 5.29 -4.80
C SER A 108 16.64 4.53 -3.50
N GLN A 109 16.31 5.22 -2.41
CA GLN A 109 16.12 4.59 -1.10
C GLN A 109 14.76 3.92 -0.99
N GLN A 110 14.72 2.61 -1.19
CA GLN A 110 13.50 1.79 -1.02
C GLN A 110 13.44 1.08 0.34
N SER A 111 14.40 1.34 1.22
CA SER A 111 14.48 0.74 2.55
C SER A 111 14.62 1.80 3.63
N ILE A 112 14.14 1.47 4.82
CA ILE A 112 14.31 2.27 6.03
C ILE A 112 15.06 1.46 7.09
N ASN A 113 15.89 2.12 7.89
CA ASN A 113 16.47 1.53 9.09
C ASN A 113 15.62 1.92 10.28
N VAL A 114 15.21 0.93 11.08
CA VAL A 114 14.43 1.12 12.30
C VAL A 114 15.29 0.68 13.46
N LEU A 115 15.60 1.61 14.36
CA LEU A 115 16.45 1.35 15.54
C LEU A 115 15.70 0.50 16.58
N PRO A 116 16.41 -0.19 17.49
CA PRO A 116 15.79 -0.92 18.57
C PRO A 116 14.78 -0.07 19.36
N GLY A 117 13.54 -0.56 19.51
CA GLY A 117 12.46 0.14 20.20
C GLY A 117 11.88 1.36 19.47
N GLU A 118 12.45 1.75 18.31
CA GLU A 118 11.92 2.87 17.52
C GLU A 118 10.60 2.51 16.87
N GLU A 119 9.67 3.48 16.89
CA GLU A 119 8.44 3.46 16.10
C GLU A 119 8.48 4.59 15.07
N ARG A 120 8.23 4.24 13.80
CA ARG A 120 8.24 5.18 12.69
C ARG A 120 6.98 5.04 11.84
N GLN A 121 6.59 6.13 11.21
CA GLN A 121 5.61 6.06 10.13
C GLN A 121 6.30 5.73 8.82
N LEU A 122 5.69 4.81 8.08
CA LEU A 122 6.05 4.45 6.72
C LEU A 122 4.89 4.85 5.81
N VAL A 123 5.18 5.65 4.80
CA VAL A 123 4.18 6.09 3.84
C VAL A 123 4.45 5.41 2.51
N LEU A 124 3.43 4.72 2.00
CA LEU A 124 3.46 4.02 0.72
C LEU A 124 2.45 4.63 -0.24
N LYS A 125 2.70 4.50 -1.52
CA LYS A 125 1.79 4.91 -2.58
C LYS A 125 1.57 3.80 -3.58
N SER A 126 0.41 3.84 -4.23
CA SER A 126 0.09 3.01 -5.38
C SER A 126 -0.73 3.84 -6.36
N MET A 127 -0.37 3.80 -7.64
CA MET A 127 -1.13 4.50 -8.67
C MET A 127 -2.12 3.55 -9.33
N LEU A 128 -3.36 4.00 -9.48
CA LEU A 128 -4.41 3.35 -10.24
C LEU A 128 -4.61 4.07 -11.57
N SER A 129 -4.80 3.31 -12.63
CA SER A 129 -5.18 3.78 -13.95
C SER A 129 -6.35 2.97 -14.49
N THR A 130 -6.91 3.41 -15.61
CA THR A 130 -8.03 2.72 -16.27
C THR A 130 -7.71 1.32 -16.78
N SER A 131 -6.44 0.95 -16.85
CA SER A 131 -6.03 -0.43 -17.14
C SER A 131 -6.27 -1.41 -15.98
N MET A 132 -6.39 -0.90 -14.76
CA MET A 132 -6.55 -1.68 -13.52
C MET A 132 -7.98 -1.59 -12.98
N LEU A 133 -8.61 -0.42 -13.11
CA LEU A 133 -9.94 -0.12 -12.62
C LEU A 133 -10.67 0.76 -13.64
N LYS A 134 -11.89 0.39 -14.01
CA LYS A 134 -12.70 1.22 -14.91
C LYS A 134 -12.96 2.60 -14.28
N TYR A 135 -12.88 3.65 -15.08
CA TYR A 135 -13.05 5.04 -14.62
C TYR A 135 -14.37 5.27 -13.88
N GLU A 136 -15.45 4.64 -14.32
CA GLU A 136 -16.78 4.68 -13.68
C GLU A 136 -16.83 4.14 -12.24
N ASN A 137 -15.75 3.50 -11.78
CA ASN A 137 -15.63 2.95 -10.43
C ASN A 137 -14.65 3.74 -9.54
N PHE A 138 -14.09 4.84 -10.03
CA PHE A 138 -13.12 5.64 -9.24
C PHE A 138 -13.75 6.30 -8.02
N ASP A 139 -15.02 6.68 -8.09
CA ASP A 139 -15.82 7.20 -6.98
C ASP A 139 -16.13 6.16 -5.90
N LYS A 140 -15.96 4.86 -6.21
CA LYS A 140 -16.20 3.75 -5.28
C LYS A 140 -14.95 3.32 -4.50
N ILE A 141 -13.79 3.88 -4.81
CA ILE A 141 -12.52 3.46 -4.19
C ILE A 141 -12.58 3.66 -2.67
N GLU A 142 -13.00 4.83 -2.21
CA GLU A 142 -13.02 5.18 -0.78
C GLU A 142 -14.06 4.37 0.01
N SER A 143 -15.14 3.92 -0.63
CA SER A 143 -16.15 3.08 0.00
C SER A 143 -15.85 1.58 -0.01
N SER A 144 -14.76 1.19 -0.69
CA SER A 144 -14.32 -0.19 -0.81
C SER A 144 -13.35 -0.59 0.31
N THR A 145 -13.22 -1.90 0.54
CA THR A 145 -12.22 -2.43 1.49
C THR A 145 -10.83 -2.33 0.87
N MET A 146 -9.97 -1.52 1.49
CA MET A 146 -8.59 -1.31 1.08
C MET A 146 -7.66 -2.23 1.86
N THR A 147 -6.79 -2.96 1.15
CA THR A 147 -5.84 -3.88 1.76
C THR A 147 -4.45 -3.79 1.14
N LEU A 148 -3.44 -4.07 1.94
CA LEU A 148 -2.06 -4.30 1.50
C LEU A 148 -1.69 -5.76 1.75
N VAL A 149 -1.50 -6.53 0.69
CA VAL A 149 -1.13 -7.94 0.75
C VAL A 149 0.38 -8.07 0.70
N TYR A 150 0.99 -8.78 1.66
CA TYR A 150 2.44 -8.99 1.71
C TYR A 150 2.87 -10.46 1.56
N SER A 151 1.92 -11.39 1.60
CA SER A 151 2.15 -12.80 1.33
C SER A 151 0.94 -13.42 0.65
N PHE A 152 1.18 -14.32 -0.31
CA PHE A 152 0.13 -15.03 -1.04
C PHE A 152 0.16 -16.54 -0.81
N TYR A 153 1.27 -17.08 -0.35
CA TYR A 153 1.46 -18.50 -0.12
C TYR A 153 2.40 -18.77 1.06
N PRO A 154 2.18 -19.79 1.90
CA PRO A 154 1.02 -20.72 1.94
C PRO A 154 -0.26 -20.05 2.46
N TYR A 155 -0.13 -18.87 3.11
CA TYR A 155 -1.23 -18.07 3.62
C TYR A 155 -1.26 -16.73 2.91
N ARG A 156 -2.47 -16.30 2.55
CA ARG A 156 -2.68 -14.93 2.08
C ARG A 156 -2.75 -14.01 3.29
N ARG A 157 -1.70 -13.24 3.51
CA ARG A 157 -1.59 -12.31 4.65
C ARG A 157 -1.76 -10.88 4.18
N LYS A 158 -2.67 -10.16 4.81
CA LYS A 158 -3.02 -8.80 4.41
C LYS A 158 -3.24 -7.87 5.60
N LEU A 159 -2.83 -6.61 5.43
CA LEU A 159 -3.19 -5.49 6.28
C LEU A 159 -4.52 -4.92 5.77
N VAL A 160 -5.50 -4.74 6.65
CA VAL A 160 -6.83 -4.21 6.32
C VAL A 160 -6.97 -2.82 6.93
N PHE A 161 -7.32 -1.85 6.10
CA PHE A 161 -7.56 -0.47 6.52
C PHE A 161 -9.03 -0.27 6.84
N ASP A 162 -9.33 0.54 7.84
CA ASP A 162 -10.69 0.96 8.15
C ASP A 162 -11.27 1.73 6.96
N LYS A 163 -12.54 1.48 6.63
CA LYS A 163 -13.26 2.26 5.61
C LYS A 163 -13.42 3.70 6.09
N ARG A 164 -13.34 4.61 5.14
CA ARG A 164 -13.63 6.03 5.35
C ARG A 164 -15.11 6.32 5.23
#